data_da617420e5b4a782c709e9a8e6397daf
#
_entry.id   da617420e5b4a782c709e9a8e6397daf
#
_cell.length_a   1.000
_cell.length_b   1.000
_cell.length_c   1.000
_cell.angle_alpha   90.00
_cell.angle_beta   90.00
_cell.angle_gamma   90.00
#
_symmetry.space_group_name_H-M   'P 1'
#
loop_
_entity.id
_entity.type
_entity.pdbx_description
1 polymer ?
#
loop_
_entity_poly.entity_id
_entity_poly.type
_entity_poly.pdbx_seq_one_letter_code
_entity_poly.pdbx_strand_id
1 'polypeptide(L)'
;MMKRRKFIKNTAAGTLGATIAMTALACADEDTKAKNSTEEDKPMTKKVPKLPIAICTWQFTEANQVAGVALDAGKAALDAVIEGVSVEEQNLKNTTVGKGGAPDREGNVTLDACVMAPDGDCGAVLAVSNTSHVAALARKVMEETPHVMLAGVGAEEFASQLGFETEDLLTTDSKKAWQEWLKSPEYKPIINIENHDTIGMLAIDTNGDIAGACSTSGLSYKMKGRIGDSPIIGSGLFLDNEIGGAVATGMGEEVVKTVGSFLIVELMRNGMSP
;
A
#
# COMPACT_ATOMS: atom_id res chain seq x y z
N MET A 1 22.87 -13.66 4.35
CA MET A 1 21.65 -13.12 4.95
C MET A 1 20.67 -14.26 5.21
N MET A 2 20.08 -14.38 6.39
CA MET A 2 19.20 -15.52 6.72
C MET A 2 17.81 -15.22 6.20
N LYS A 3 17.26 -16.05 5.29
CA LYS A 3 15.92 -15.84 4.72
C LYS A 3 14.86 -15.79 5.84
N ARG A 4 13.93 -14.84 5.78
CA ARG A 4 12.86 -14.57 6.76
C ARG A 4 12.16 -15.83 7.31
N ARG A 5 11.88 -16.80 6.44
CA ARG A 5 11.34 -18.13 6.80
C ARG A 5 12.19 -18.92 7.81
N LYS A 6 13.50 -18.78 7.75
CA LYS A 6 14.41 -19.52 8.63
C LYS A 6 14.43 -18.93 10.04
N PHE A 7 14.24 -17.60 10.13
CA PHE A 7 14.14 -16.90 11.40
C PHE A 7 12.84 -17.29 12.15
N ILE A 8 11.68 -17.23 11.48
CA ILE A 8 10.38 -17.57 12.09
C ILE A 8 10.30 -19.03 12.51
N LYS A 9 10.79 -19.97 11.70
CA LYS A 9 10.81 -21.40 12.07
C LYS A 9 11.70 -21.70 13.28
N ASN A 10 12.80 -20.97 13.45
CA ASN A 10 13.69 -21.17 14.58
C ASN A 10 13.15 -20.55 15.88
N THR A 11 12.31 -19.51 15.81
CA THR A 11 11.67 -18.89 16.99
C THR A 11 10.48 -19.73 17.48
N ALA A 12 9.73 -20.36 16.58
CA ALA A 12 8.58 -21.21 16.92
C ALA A 12 8.95 -22.53 17.59
N ALA A 13 10.19 -23.01 17.43
CA ALA A 13 10.67 -24.26 18.06
C ALA A 13 11.05 -24.09 19.56
N GLY A 14 11.06 -22.87 20.09
CA GLY A 14 11.53 -22.55 21.45
C GLY A 14 10.45 -22.37 22.52
N THR A 15 9.15 -22.40 22.18
CA THR A 15 8.07 -22.12 23.15
C THR A 15 6.94 -23.16 23.08
N LEU A 16 7.22 -24.38 23.50
CA LEU A 16 6.20 -25.36 23.91
C LEU A 16 6.34 -25.62 25.39
N GLY A 17 5.45 -25.03 26.18
CA GLY A 17 5.35 -25.37 27.61
C GLY A 17 4.63 -24.33 28.45
N ALA A 18 3.31 -24.13 28.26
CA ALA A 18 2.42 -23.67 29.34
C ALA A 18 0.95 -23.96 28.95
N THR A 19 0.44 -25.08 29.39
CA THR A 19 -0.98 -25.44 29.37
C THR A 19 -1.69 -24.65 30.46
N ILE A 20 -2.67 -23.80 30.12
CA ILE A 20 -3.65 -23.26 31.07
C ILE A 20 -5.01 -23.80 30.65
N ALA A 21 -5.52 -24.70 31.52
CA ALA A 21 -6.90 -25.16 31.46
C ALA A 21 -7.84 -24.05 31.99
N MET A 22 -8.82 -23.62 31.21
CA MET A 22 -9.96 -22.84 31.70
C MET A 22 -11.23 -23.65 31.55
N THR A 23 -11.83 -23.95 32.69
CA THR A 23 -13.10 -24.65 32.86
C THR A 23 -14.25 -23.82 32.32
N ALA A 24 -15.10 -24.49 31.53
CA ALA A 24 -16.39 -23.97 31.09
C ALA A 24 -17.38 -23.95 32.26
N LEU A 25 -18.08 -22.84 32.45
CA LEU A 25 -19.32 -22.79 33.25
C LEU A 25 -20.48 -22.60 32.24
N ALA A 26 -21.34 -23.61 32.19
CA ALA A 26 -22.58 -23.57 31.43
C ALA A 26 -23.65 -22.79 32.23
N CYS A 27 -24.37 -21.91 31.55
CA CYS A 27 -25.72 -21.52 31.93
C CYS A 27 -26.67 -21.83 30.79
N ALA A 28 -27.65 -22.67 31.08
CA ALA A 28 -28.75 -23.05 30.20
C ALA A 28 -29.92 -22.08 30.34
N ASP A 29 -30.77 -22.12 29.28
CA ASP A 29 -32.16 -21.70 29.11
C ASP A 29 -32.40 -20.35 28.46
N GLU A 30 -33.04 -20.28 27.32
CA GLU A 30 -34.46 -20.53 27.03
C GLU A 30 -34.77 -20.51 25.51
N ASP A 31 -35.76 -21.26 25.12
CA ASP A 31 -36.33 -21.49 23.78
C ASP A 31 -36.73 -20.23 23.00
N THR A 32 -36.20 -20.06 21.79
CA THR A 32 -36.92 -19.37 20.72
C THR A 32 -36.81 -20.19 19.41
N LYS A 33 -37.90 -20.77 18.97
CA LYS A 33 -38.05 -21.44 17.68
C LYS A 33 -37.81 -20.48 16.54
N ALA A 34 -36.65 -20.52 15.93
CA ALA A 34 -36.39 -19.92 14.61
C ALA A 34 -36.64 -20.98 13.51
N LYS A 35 -37.50 -20.63 12.57
CA LYS A 35 -37.85 -21.46 11.39
C LYS A 35 -36.58 -21.68 10.56
N ASN A 36 -36.17 -22.94 10.43
CA ASN A 36 -35.19 -23.38 9.44
C ASN A 36 -35.76 -23.20 8.03
N SER A 37 -35.30 -22.21 7.30
CA SER A 37 -35.30 -22.23 5.84
C SER A 37 -33.92 -22.77 5.41
N THR A 38 -33.86 -24.05 5.08
CA THR A 38 -32.73 -24.66 4.38
C THR A 38 -32.70 -24.11 2.95
N GLU A 39 -32.01 -22.99 2.71
CA GLU A 39 -31.45 -22.71 1.40
C GLU A 39 -30.24 -23.63 1.23
N GLU A 40 -30.36 -24.58 0.29
CA GLU A 40 -29.24 -25.40 -0.15
C GLU A 40 -28.15 -24.47 -0.69
N ASP A 41 -27.05 -24.32 0.06
CA ASP A 41 -25.80 -23.70 -0.40
C ASP A 41 -25.30 -24.50 -1.63
N LYS A 42 -25.66 -24.03 -2.82
CA LYS A 42 -24.99 -24.49 -4.04
C LYS A 42 -23.51 -24.13 -3.92
N PRO A 43 -22.59 -25.10 -4.05
CA PRO A 43 -21.18 -24.79 -4.00
C PRO A 43 -20.87 -23.77 -5.11
N MET A 44 -20.48 -22.56 -4.72
CA MET A 44 -19.95 -21.57 -5.65
C MET A 44 -18.72 -22.21 -6.30
N THR A 45 -18.83 -22.56 -7.57
CA THR A 45 -17.65 -22.95 -8.35
C THR A 45 -16.71 -21.75 -8.37
N LYS A 46 -15.64 -21.81 -7.57
CA LYS A 46 -14.57 -20.81 -7.58
C LYS A 46 -14.02 -20.78 -9.00
N LYS A 47 -14.40 -19.75 -9.78
CA LYS A 47 -13.74 -19.50 -11.07
C LYS A 47 -12.31 -19.13 -10.74
N VAL A 48 -11.36 -19.96 -11.14
CA VAL A 48 -9.95 -19.61 -11.07
C VAL A 48 -9.75 -18.37 -11.95
N PRO A 49 -9.30 -17.26 -11.42
CA PRO A 49 -9.07 -16.06 -12.23
C PRO A 49 -8.04 -16.35 -13.33
N LYS A 50 -8.28 -15.77 -14.50
CA LYS A 50 -7.33 -15.89 -15.61
C LYS A 50 -6.18 -14.94 -15.36
N LEU A 51 -4.96 -15.46 -15.22
CA LEU A 51 -3.75 -14.65 -15.13
C LEU A 51 -3.30 -14.16 -16.51
N PRO A 52 -2.60 -13.02 -16.58
CA PRO A 52 -2.20 -12.14 -15.47
C PRO A 52 -3.34 -11.21 -15.01
N ILE A 53 -3.17 -10.55 -13.84
CA ILE A 53 -4.16 -9.61 -13.27
C ILE A 53 -3.44 -8.41 -12.65
N ALA A 54 -3.98 -7.21 -12.87
CA ALA A 54 -3.63 -6.00 -12.12
C ALA A 54 -4.89 -5.39 -11.51
N ILE A 55 -4.79 -4.90 -10.28
CA ILE A 55 -5.83 -4.15 -9.60
C ILE A 55 -5.22 -2.92 -8.93
N CYS A 56 -5.97 -1.83 -8.85
CA CYS A 56 -5.57 -0.65 -8.10
C CYS A 56 -6.73 -0.09 -7.29
N THR A 57 -6.40 0.71 -6.30
CA THR A 57 -7.39 1.48 -5.55
C THR A 57 -8.05 2.52 -6.46
N TRP A 58 -9.29 2.91 -6.12
CA TRP A 58 -10.05 3.96 -6.79
C TRP A 58 -10.25 3.73 -8.29
N GLN A 59 -10.53 4.79 -9.03
CA GLN A 59 -10.77 4.75 -10.49
C GLN A 59 -9.53 5.15 -11.30
N PHE A 60 -8.33 4.74 -10.86
CA PHE A 60 -7.10 4.97 -11.62
C PHE A 60 -6.99 4.04 -12.84
N THR A 61 -7.95 4.20 -13.75
CA THR A 61 -8.15 3.30 -14.88
C THR A 61 -6.93 3.26 -15.81
N GLU A 62 -6.29 4.42 -16.07
CA GLU A 62 -5.11 4.50 -16.94
C GLU A 62 -3.92 3.78 -16.30
N ALA A 63 -3.68 3.98 -15.02
CA ALA A 63 -2.64 3.28 -14.27
C ALA A 63 -2.83 1.76 -14.32
N ASN A 64 -4.07 1.29 -14.09
CA ASN A 64 -4.41 -0.13 -14.17
C ASN A 64 -4.26 -0.70 -15.58
N GLN A 65 -4.59 0.08 -16.61
CA GLN A 65 -4.42 -0.32 -18.02
C GLN A 65 -2.94 -0.45 -18.39
N VAL A 66 -2.09 0.49 -17.96
CA VAL A 66 -0.63 0.43 -18.20
C VAL A 66 -0.03 -0.81 -17.54
N ALA A 67 -0.38 -1.09 -16.28
CA ALA A 67 0.05 -2.31 -15.61
C ALA A 67 -0.43 -3.58 -16.35
N GLY A 68 -1.69 -3.60 -16.80
CA GLY A 68 -2.23 -4.72 -17.58
C GLY A 68 -1.49 -4.95 -18.89
N VAL A 69 -1.18 -3.89 -19.66
CA VAL A 69 -0.39 -3.98 -20.90
C VAL A 69 1.03 -4.50 -20.63
N ALA A 70 1.66 -4.06 -19.53
CA ALA A 70 2.98 -4.55 -19.13
C ALA A 70 2.96 -6.07 -18.82
N LEU A 71 1.94 -6.52 -18.09
CA LEU A 71 1.73 -7.93 -17.78
C LEU A 71 1.45 -8.78 -19.03
N ASP A 72 0.61 -8.28 -19.95
CA ASP A 72 0.30 -8.96 -21.22
C ASP A 72 1.53 -9.06 -22.12
N ALA A 73 2.49 -8.13 -21.99
CA ALA A 73 3.79 -8.17 -22.64
C ALA A 73 4.78 -9.14 -21.95
N GLY A 74 4.38 -9.83 -20.88
CA GLY A 74 5.19 -10.81 -20.15
C GLY A 74 6.16 -10.20 -19.15
N LYS A 75 5.98 -8.94 -18.74
CA LYS A 75 6.79 -8.33 -17.68
C LYS A 75 6.44 -8.94 -16.32
N ALA A 76 7.40 -8.93 -15.39
CA ALA A 76 7.20 -9.33 -14.01
C ALA A 76 6.18 -8.43 -13.29
N ALA A 77 5.48 -8.98 -12.31
CA ALA A 77 4.48 -8.25 -11.54
C ALA A 77 5.01 -6.94 -10.94
N LEU A 78 6.26 -6.94 -10.43
CA LEU A 78 6.88 -5.74 -9.86
C LEU A 78 7.12 -4.65 -10.92
N ASP A 79 7.55 -5.00 -12.13
CA ASP A 79 7.71 -4.03 -13.21
C ASP A 79 6.37 -3.42 -13.58
N ALA A 80 5.33 -4.23 -13.70
CA ALA A 80 4.00 -3.80 -14.07
C ALA A 80 3.38 -2.82 -13.05
N VAL A 81 3.50 -3.09 -11.74
CA VAL A 81 2.98 -2.18 -10.72
C VAL A 81 3.72 -0.85 -10.68
N ILE A 82 5.04 -0.86 -10.90
CA ILE A 82 5.84 0.38 -10.97
C ILE A 82 5.40 1.22 -12.18
N GLU A 83 5.27 0.62 -13.35
CA GLU A 83 4.82 1.33 -14.54
C GLU A 83 3.41 1.89 -14.37
N GLY A 84 2.50 1.11 -13.79
CA GLY A 84 1.14 1.56 -13.52
C GLY A 84 1.09 2.72 -12.53
N VAL A 85 1.75 2.60 -11.39
CA VAL A 85 1.77 3.65 -10.36
C VAL A 85 2.40 4.94 -10.87
N SER A 86 3.45 4.85 -11.70
CA SER A 86 4.12 6.01 -12.29
C SER A 86 3.19 6.88 -13.14
N VAL A 87 2.10 6.36 -13.68
CA VAL A 87 1.08 7.15 -14.39
C VAL A 87 0.49 8.23 -13.49
N GLU A 88 0.10 7.84 -12.26
CA GLU A 88 -0.47 8.79 -11.31
C GLU A 88 0.59 9.68 -10.65
N GLU A 89 1.81 9.18 -10.46
CA GLU A 89 2.93 10.00 -9.96
C GLU A 89 3.26 11.18 -10.89
N GLN A 90 3.03 11.02 -12.20
CA GLN A 90 3.25 12.05 -13.23
C GLN A 90 1.98 12.85 -13.58
N ASN A 91 0.84 12.47 -13.07
CA ASN A 91 -0.44 13.10 -13.40
C ASN A 91 -0.59 14.45 -12.66
N LEU A 92 -0.34 15.56 -13.36
CA LEU A 92 -0.44 16.92 -12.81
C LEU A 92 -1.84 17.31 -12.31
N LYS A 93 -2.87 16.56 -12.69
CA LYS A 93 -4.25 16.80 -12.24
C LYS A 93 -4.57 16.04 -10.96
N ASN A 94 -3.74 15.07 -10.59
CA ASN A 94 -3.90 14.33 -9.35
C ASN A 94 -3.36 15.16 -8.19
N THR A 95 -4.21 15.47 -7.22
CA THR A 95 -3.86 16.31 -6.06
C THR A 95 -3.46 15.51 -4.83
N THR A 96 -3.38 14.18 -4.95
CA THR A 96 -3.15 13.26 -3.83
C THR A 96 -2.00 12.28 -4.06
N VAL A 97 -1.49 12.20 -5.29
CA VAL A 97 -0.37 11.34 -5.68
C VAL A 97 0.63 12.15 -6.52
N GLY A 98 1.90 11.99 -6.25
CA GLY A 98 2.97 12.46 -7.11
C GLY A 98 3.05 13.97 -7.31
N LYS A 99 3.52 14.35 -8.50
CA LYS A 99 3.70 15.73 -8.93
C LYS A 99 2.33 16.40 -9.12
N GLY A 100 2.09 17.47 -8.38
CA GLY A 100 0.78 18.12 -8.34
C GLY A 100 0.00 17.83 -7.07
N GLY A 101 0.48 16.93 -6.26
CA GLY A 101 -0.07 16.65 -4.94
C GLY A 101 -0.20 17.90 -4.08
N ALA A 102 -1.18 17.90 -3.17
CA ALA A 102 -1.37 19.01 -2.25
C ALA A 102 -0.19 19.12 -1.28
N PRO A 103 0.33 20.34 -1.04
CA PRO A 103 1.45 20.55 -0.13
C PRO A 103 1.04 20.40 1.34
N ASP A 104 2.05 20.37 2.21
CA ASP A 104 1.89 20.56 3.64
C ASP A 104 1.47 22.00 3.98
N ARG A 105 1.32 22.31 5.28
CA ARG A 105 0.93 23.65 5.74
C ARG A 105 1.92 24.76 5.37
N GLU A 106 3.18 24.39 5.17
CA GLU A 106 4.27 25.32 4.84
C GLU A 106 4.47 25.44 3.31
N GLY A 107 3.69 24.74 2.52
CA GLY A 107 3.73 24.82 1.06
C GLY A 107 4.70 23.85 0.40
N ASN A 108 5.17 22.80 1.10
CA ASN A 108 6.06 21.81 0.55
C ASN A 108 5.29 20.55 0.16
N VAL A 109 5.44 20.08 -1.06
CA VAL A 109 4.94 18.76 -1.49
C VAL A 109 5.98 17.72 -1.08
N THR A 110 5.54 16.71 -0.31
CA THR A 110 6.37 15.56 0.05
C THR A 110 5.66 14.29 -0.32
N LEU A 111 6.40 13.35 -0.90
CA LEU A 111 5.90 12.10 -1.43
C LEU A 111 6.40 10.92 -0.60
N ASP A 112 5.56 9.91 -0.50
CA ASP A 112 5.82 8.67 0.22
C ASP A 112 5.47 7.49 -0.70
N ALA A 113 6.28 6.44 -0.70
CA ALA A 113 5.98 5.22 -1.46
C ALA A 113 6.57 3.98 -0.80
N CYS A 114 5.96 2.84 -1.07
CA CYS A 114 6.58 1.54 -0.82
C CYS A 114 6.31 0.55 -1.94
N VAL A 115 7.16 -0.45 -2.03
CA VAL A 115 7.03 -1.60 -2.92
C VAL A 115 7.29 -2.89 -2.18
N MET A 116 6.72 -3.98 -2.69
CA MET A 116 6.96 -5.31 -2.17
C MET A 116 7.04 -6.31 -3.31
N ALA A 117 8.09 -7.14 -3.29
CA ALA A 117 8.39 -8.15 -4.29
C ALA A 117 7.88 -9.55 -3.88
N PRO A 118 7.75 -10.51 -4.83
CA PRO A 118 7.20 -11.83 -4.58
C PRO A 118 7.94 -12.65 -3.52
N ASP A 119 9.24 -12.43 -3.37
CA ASP A 119 10.09 -13.12 -2.39
C ASP A 119 9.99 -12.53 -0.97
N GLY A 120 9.19 -11.46 -0.82
CA GLY A 120 8.97 -10.76 0.44
C GLY A 120 9.97 -9.64 0.71
N ASP A 121 10.91 -9.39 -0.21
CA ASP A 121 11.74 -8.19 -0.13
C ASP A 121 10.90 -6.94 -0.38
N CYS A 122 11.30 -5.83 0.23
CA CYS A 122 10.52 -4.60 0.17
C CYS A 122 11.39 -3.36 0.33
N GLY A 123 10.90 -2.26 -0.20
CA GLY A 123 11.55 -0.96 -0.08
C GLY A 123 10.55 0.16 0.12
N ALA A 124 10.97 1.24 0.78
CA ALA A 124 10.13 2.40 0.99
C ALA A 124 10.95 3.70 1.01
N VAL A 125 10.29 4.77 0.59
CA VAL A 125 10.80 6.13 0.75
C VAL A 125 9.75 7.03 1.38
N LEU A 126 10.20 7.94 2.23
CA LEU A 126 9.33 8.77 3.05
C LEU A 126 9.76 10.24 2.95
N ALA A 127 8.78 11.14 2.84
CA ALA A 127 8.99 12.59 2.82
C ALA A 127 10.01 13.06 1.77
N VAL A 128 9.95 12.50 0.55
CA VAL A 128 10.78 12.89 -0.58
C VAL A 128 10.16 14.12 -1.25
N SER A 129 10.95 15.17 -1.52
CA SER A 129 10.44 16.45 -2.04
C SER A 129 11.04 16.89 -3.38
N ASN A 130 11.94 16.11 -3.96
CA ASN A 130 12.72 16.53 -5.13
C ASN A 130 12.60 15.62 -6.35
N THR A 131 11.80 14.56 -6.31
CA THR A 131 11.49 13.69 -7.46
C THR A 131 10.09 13.10 -7.32
N SER A 132 9.42 12.90 -8.45
CA SER A 132 8.06 12.35 -8.49
C SER A 132 8.03 10.83 -8.62
N HIS A 133 9.09 10.18 -9.09
CA HIS A 133 9.18 8.73 -9.28
C HIS A 133 9.50 7.97 -7.99
N VAL A 134 8.69 8.16 -6.94
CA VAL A 134 9.01 7.63 -5.61
C VAL A 134 8.78 6.12 -5.47
N ALA A 135 7.86 5.53 -6.23
CA ALA A 135 7.71 4.07 -6.27
C ALA A 135 8.94 3.38 -6.90
N ALA A 136 9.47 3.95 -7.98
CA ALA A 136 10.72 3.47 -8.58
C ALA A 136 11.91 3.67 -7.63
N LEU A 137 11.97 4.79 -6.90
CA LEU A 137 13.00 5.03 -5.89
C LEU A 137 12.90 4.05 -4.72
N ALA A 138 11.69 3.75 -4.24
CA ALA A 138 11.46 2.74 -3.20
C ALA A 138 11.96 1.35 -3.65
N ARG A 139 11.75 0.98 -4.91
CA ARG A 139 12.33 -0.22 -5.51
C ARG A 139 13.86 -0.20 -5.46
N LYS A 140 14.49 0.93 -5.78
CA LYS A 140 15.95 1.07 -5.72
C LYS A 140 16.49 0.92 -4.30
N VAL A 141 15.77 1.40 -3.29
CA VAL A 141 16.13 1.14 -1.89
C VAL A 141 16.16 -0.36 -1.62
N MET A 142 15.15 -1.12 -2.07
CA MET A 142 15.06 -2.56 -1.92
C MET A 142 16.20 -3.31 -2.65
N GLU A 143 16.48 -2.92 -3.90
CA GLU A 143 17.39 -3.68 -4.77
C GLU A 143 18.87 -3.35 -4.53
N GLU A 144 19.19 -2.09 -4.21
CA GLU A 144 20.57 -1.58 -4.22
C GLU A 144 21.13 -1.25 -2.83
N THR A 145 20.33 -1.43 -1.77
CA THR A 145 20.76 -1.17 -0.40
C THR A 145 20.45 -2.35 0.53
N PRO A 146 21.14 -2.47 1.67
CA PRO A 146 20.75 -3.43 2.71
C PRO A 146 19.57 -2.94 3.58
N HIS A 147 19.00 -1.79 3.26
CA HIS A 147 17.96 -1.13 4.04
C HIS A 147 16.58 -1.33 3.41
N VAL A 148 15.55 -1.25 4.25
CA VAL A 148 14.14 -1.29 3.80
C VAL A 148 13.61 0.12 3.53
N MET A 149 14.06 1.14 4.28
CA MET A 149 13.49 2.48 4.21
C MET A 149 14.56 3.56 4.22
N LEU A 150 14.37 4.59 3.38
CA LEU A 150 15.09 5.86 3.43
C LEU A 150 14.09 7.02 3.54
N ALA A 151 14.47 8.12 4.19
CA ALA A 151 13.58 9.26 4.41
C ALA A 151 14.26 10.61 4.17
N GLY A 152 13.47 11.59 3.72
CA GLY A 152 13.85 12.98 3.55
C GLY A 152 15.15 13.14 2.75
N VAL A 153 16.02 14.02 3.21
CA VAL A 153 17.28 14.37 2.52
C VAL A 153 18.12 13.14 2.16
N GLY A 154 18.18 12.11 3.03
CA GLY A 154 18.92 10.89 2.72
C GLY A 154 18.34 10.10 1.54
N ALA A 155 17.02 10.06 1.40
CA ALA A 155 16.36 9.46 0.22
C ALA A 155 16.60 10.33 -1.05
N GLU A 156 16.58 11.64 -0.91
CA GLU A 156 16.83 12.60 -2.00
C GLU A 156 18.28 12.54 -2.53
N GLU A 157 19.23 12.42 -1.63
CA GLU A 157 20.65 12.22 -1.99
C GLU A 157 20.85 10.89 -2.71
N PHE A 158 20.21 9.82 -2.24
CA PHE A 158 20.24 8.52 -2.90
C PHE A 158 19.60 8.57 -4.30
N ALA A 159 18.44 9.24 -4.43
CA ALA A 159 17.81 9.46 -5.74
C ALA A 159 18.76 10.19 -6.72
N SER A 160 19.42 11.25 -6.25
CA SER A 160 20.36 12.02 -7.05
C SER A 160 21.58 11.21 -7.48
N GLN A 161 22.12 10.33 -6.61
CA GLN A 161 23.22 9.43 -6.93
C GLN A 161 22.86 8.42 -8.02
N LEU A 162 21.57 8.01 -8.09
CA LEU A 162 21.05 7.11 -9.10
C LEU A 162 20.58 7.81 -10.38
N GLY A 163 20.69 9.14 -10.45
CA GLY A 163 20.34 9.93 -11.63
C GLY A 163 18.84 10.18 -11.79
N PHE A 164 18.05 10.08 -10.71
CA PHE A 164 16.65 10.52 -10.75
C PHE A 164 16.60 12.03 -11.00
N GLU A 165 15.66 12.47 -11.83
CA GLU A 165 15.46 13.87 -12.13
C GLU A 165 15.01 14.65 -10.90
N THR A 166 15.65 15.79 -10.65
CA THR A 166 15.23 16.72 -9.59
C THR A 166 14.17 17.66 -10.14
N GLU A 167 13.02 17.70 -9.48
CA GLU A 167 11.83 18.43 -9.91
C GLU A 167 11.27 19.32 -8.80
N ASP A 168 10.61 20.42 -9.18
CA ASP A 168 9.68 21.12 -8.30
C ASP A 168 8.32 20.43 -8.37
N LEU A 169 7.90 19.85 -7.25
CA LEU A 169 6.65 19.09 -7.16
C LEU A 169 5.42 19.99 -6.97
N LEU A 170 5.62 21.26 -6.54
CA LEU A 170 4.53 22.19 -6.29
C LEU A 170 4.07 22.86 -7.60
N THR A 171 3.00 22.34 -8.18
CA THR A 171 2.40 22.92 -9.39
C THR A 171 1.76 24.28 -9.12
N THR A 172 1.52 25.05 -10.21
CA THR A 172 0.81 26.33 -10.12
C THR A 172 -0.60 26.18 -9.49
N ASP A 173 -1.29 25.09 -9.79
CA ASP A 173 -2.65 24.87 -9.33
C ASP A 173 -2.68 24.44 -7.86
N SER A 174 -1.78 23.53 -7.45
CA SER A 174 -1.61 23.15 -6.03
C SER A 174 -1.20 24.34 -5.18
N LYS A 175 -0.31 25.21 -5.71
CA LYS A 175 0.09 26.44 -5.03
C LYS A 175 -1.08 27.42 -4.83
N LYS A 176 -1.93 27.62 -5.86
CA LYS A 176 -3.12 28.46 -5.74
C LYS A 176 -4.11 27.89 -4.72
N ALA A 177 -4.36 26.58 -4.74
CA ALA A 177 -5.24 25.92 -3.79
C ALA A 177 -4.73 26.06 -2.35
N TRP A 178 -3.44 25.90 -2.13
CA TRP A 178 -2.80 26.11 -0.84
C TRP A 178 -2.92 27.56 -0.36
N GLN A 179 -2.66 28.55 -1.24
CA GLN A 179 -2.83 29.99 -0.90
C GLN A 179 -4.29 30.34 -0.56
N GLU A 180 -5.25 29.70 -1.19
CA GLU A 180 -6.66 29.88 -0.85
C GLU A 180 -6.98 29.28 0.53
N TRP A 181 -6.49 28.06 0.80
CA TRP A 181 -6.63 27.42 2.11
C TRP A 181 -6.04 28.27 3.25
N LEU A 182 -4.90 28.93 3.03
CA LEU A 182 -4.27 29.82 4.03
C LEU A 182 -5.14 30.99 4.48
N LYS A 183 -6.17 31.39 3.71
CA LYS A 183 -7.09 32.47 4.10
C LYS A 183 -8.03 32.08 5.24
N SER A 184 -8.31 30.79 5.36
CA SER A 184 -9.15 30.22 6.44
C SER A 184 -8.61 28.83 6.83
N PRO A 185 -7.47 28.74 7.53
CA PRO A 185 -6.77 27.49 7.75
C PRO A 185 -7.50 26.65 8.81
N GLU A 186 -8.51 25.91 8.38
CA GLU A 186 -9.10 24.83 9.18
C GLU A 186 -8.51 23.51 8.75
N TYR A 187 -7.69 22.91 9.62
CA TYR A 187 -7.24 21.54 9.40
C TYR A 187 -8.26 20.58 9.98
N LYS A 188 -9.11 20.10 9.12
CA LYS A 188 -9.91 18.90 9.38
C LYS A 188 -9.38 17.84 8.42
N PRO A 189 -8.73 16.77 8.90
CA PRO A 189 -8.40 15.64 8.05
C PRO A 189 -9.72 15.04 7.56
N ILE A 190 -10.13 15.42 6.37
CA ILE A 190 -11.29 14.87 5.70
C ILE A 190 -10.76 13.72 4.87
N ILE A 191 -11.25 12.51 5.15
CA ILE A 191 -11.12 11.40 4.20
C ILE A 191 -11.84 11.86 2.96
N ASN A 192 -11.09 12.19 1.94
CA ASN A 192 -11.66 12.64 0.68
C ASN A 192 -12.03 11.41 -0.16
N ILE A 193 -13.18 10.80 0.18
CA ILE A 193 -13.76 9.70 -0.59
C ILE A 193 -13.99 10.09 -2.06
N GLU A 194 -14.08 11.39 -2.34
CA GLU A 194 -14.36 11.93 -3.69
C GLU A 194 -13.09 12.27 -4.48
N ASN A 195 -11.92 12.44 -3.85
CA ASN A 195 -10.68 12.90 -4.50
C ASN A 195 -9.46 11.99 -4.25
N HIS A 196 -9.65 10.67 -4.15
CA HIS A 196 -8.60 9.64 -4.30
C HIS A 196 -7.27 9.93 -3.59
N ASP A 197 -7.07 9.44 -2.35
CA ASP A 197 -5.95 9.86 -1.49
C ASP A 197 -4.60 9.17 -1.78
N THR A 198 -4.58 7.99 -2.36
CA THR A 198 -3.38 7.17 -2.54
C THR A 198 -3.60 6.19 -3.67
N ILE A 199 -2.61 5.97 -4.53
CA ILE A 199 -2.63 4.79 -5.38
C ILE A 199 -1.96 3.62 -4.66
N GLY A 200 -2.73 2.55 -4.45
CA GLY A 200 -2.22 1.24 -4.10
C GLY A 200 -2.49 0.29 -5.26
N MET A 201 -1.49 -0.47 -5.69
CA MET A 201 -1.62 -1.41 -6.80
C MET A 201 -1.05 -2.77 -6.42
N LEU A 202 -1.74 -3.82 -6.84
CA LEU A 202 -1.27 -5.20 -6.81
C LEU A 202 -1.32 -5.78 -8.21
N ALA A 203 -0.35 -6.61 -8.54
CA ALA A 203 -0.34 -7.39 -9.77
C ALA A 203 0.04 -8.84 -9.51
N ILE A 204 -0.50 -9.73 -10.35
CA ILE A 204 -0.10 -11.15 -10.43
C ILE A 204 0.29 -11.40 -11.87
N ASP A 205 1.51 -11.82 -12.11
CA ASP A 205 2.00 -12.12 -13.45
C ASP A 205 1.63 -13.53 -13.95
N THR A 206 2.09 -13.89 -15.13
CA THR A 206 1.82 -15.21 -15.73
C THR A 206 2.44 -16.38 -14.98
N ASN A 207 3.44 -16.13 -14.13
CA ASN A 207 4.07 -17.16 -13.28
C ASN A 207 3.29 -17.36 -11.97
N GLY A 208 2.32 -16.47 -11.67
CA GLY A 208 1.62 -16.43 -10.39
C GLY A 208 2.34 -15.63 -9.32
N ASP A 209 3.39 -14.91 -9.66
CA ASP A 209 4.13 -14.06 -8.74
C ASP A 209 3.38 -12.77 -8.48
N ILE A 210 3.26 -12.40 -7.18
CA ILE A 210 2.53 -11.23 -6.71
C ILE A 210 3.52 -10.13 -6.34
N ALA A 211 3.27 -8.91 -6.83
CA ALA A 211 3.97 -7.72 -6.37
C ALA A 211 3.00 -6.57 -6.11
N GLY A 212 3.44 -5.57 -5.36
CA GLY A 212 2.62 -4.42 -5.04
C GLY A 212 3.42 -3.13 -4.86
N ALA A 213 2.72 -2.02 -5.00
CA ALA A 213 3.25 -0.68 -4.74
C ALA A 213 2.16 0.23 -4.17
N CYS A 214 2.57 1.15 -3.28
CA CYS A 214 1.77 2.31 -2.87
C CYS A 214 2.54 3.59 -3.13
N SER A 215 1.85 4.65 -3.57
CA SER A 215 2.40 5.99 -3.74
C SER A 215 1.39 7.07 -3.37
N THR A 216 1.84 8.14 -2.72
CA THR A 216 0.97 9.22 -2.23
C THR A 216 1.75 10.52 -2.01
N SER A 217 1.04 11.66 -2.06
CA SER A 217 1.50 12.93 -1.48
C SER A 217 0.98 13.15 -0.04
N GLY A 218 0.24 12.18 0.50
CA GLY A 218 -0.39 12.26 1.81
C GLY A 218 -1.62 13.18 1.85
N LEU A 219 -2.07 13.51 3.06
CA LEU A 219 -3.22 14.39 3.26
C LEU A 219 -2.91 15.83 2.86
N SER A 220 -3.86 16.49 2.23
CA SER A 220 -3.76 17.90 1.87
C SER A 220 -3.54 18.76 3.13
N TYR A 221 -2.56 19.66 3.05
CA TYR A 221 -2.21 20.61 4.11
C TYR A 221 -1.82 19.93 5.44
N LYS A 222 -1.27 18.73 5.33
CA LYS A 222 -0.75 17.95 6.47
C LYS A 222 0.27 18.75 7.28
N MET A 223 0.48 18.37 8.52
CA MET A 223 1.62 18.88 9.29
C MET A 223 2.92 18.49 8.60
N LYS A 224 3.90 19.37 8.59
CA LYS A 224 5.23 19.06 8.09
C LYS A 224 5.80 17.81 8.75
N GLY A 225 6.25 16.87 7.93
CA GLY A 225 6.78 15.59 8.39
C GLY A 225 5.71 14.54 8.72
N ARG A 226 4.40 14.81 8.52
CA ARG A 226 3.36 13.76 8.67
C ARG A 226 3.51 12.71 7.59
N ILE A 227 3.61 11.47 8.02
CA ILE A 227 3.60 10.25 7.20
C ILE A 227 2.33 9.48 7.50
N GLY A 228 1.67 8.96 6.45
CA GLY A 228 0.53 8.06 6.56
C GLY A 228 0.93 6.58 6.54
N ASP A 229 0.00 5.74 6.11
CA ASP A 229 0.20 4.30 5.99
C ASP A 229 0.98 3.89 4.73
N SER A 230 0.89 4.68 3.65
CA SER A 230 1.34 4.30 2.31
C SER A 230 2.79 3.83 2.21
N PRO A 231 3.80 4.41 2.91
CA PRO A 231 5.17 3.90 2.84
C PRO A 231 5.45 2.78 3.87
N ILE A 232 4.48 2.41 4.70
CA ILE A 232 4.69 1.49 5.82
C ILE A 232 4.26 0.08 5.42
N ILE A 233 5.26 -0.79 5.23
CA ILE A 233 5.04 -2.22 4.96
C ILE A 233 4.26 -2.87 6.11
N GLY A 234 3.19 -3.55 5.77
CA GLY A 234 2.22 -4.11 6.69
C GLY A 234 0.99 -3.22 6.90
N SER A 235 1.12 -1.90 6.67
CA SER A 235 0.02 -0.94 6.78
C SER A 235 -0.56 -0.62 5.40
N GLY A 236 0.09 0.23 4.61
CA GLY A 236 -0.39 0.60 3.27
C GLY A 236 -0.29 -0.54 2.25
N LEU A 237 0.69 -1.42 2.40
CA LEU A 237 0.92 -2.57 1.52
C LEU A 237 1.43 -3.76 2.33
N PHE A 238 0.88 -4.92 2.06
CA PHE A 238 1.49 -6.20 2.46
C PHE A 238 1.10 -7.30 1.48
N LEU A 239 2.03 -8.20 1.20
CA LEU A 239 1.77 -9.40 0.41
C LEU A 239 2.61 -10.59 0.89
N ASP A 240 2.09 -11.78 0.64
CA ASP A 240 2.79 -13.05 0.72
C ASP A 240 2.43 -13.86 -0.53
N ASN A 241 3.44 -14.25 -1.30
CA ASN A 241 3.24 -14.89 -2.60
C ASN A 241 2.47 -16.23 -2.55
N GLU A 242 2.37 -16.84 -1.37
CA GLU A 242 1.60 -18.10 -1.18
C GLU A 242 0.15 -17.83 -0.76
N ILE A 243 -0.19 -16.61 -0.33
CA ILE A 243 -1.48 -16.27 0.28
C ILE A 243 -2.24 -15.26 -0.56
N GLY A 244 -1.60 -14.13 -0.88
CA GLY A 244 -2.20 -13.00 -1.55
C GLY A 244 -1.63 -11.67 -1.09
N GLY A 245 -2.28 -10.57 -1.49
CA GLY A 245 -1.84 -9.22 -1.12
C GLY A 245 -3.00 -8.34 -0.71
N ALA A 246 -2.67 -7.27 0.01
CA ALA A 246 -3.59 -6.20 0.36
C ALA A 246 -2.90 -4.84 0.24
N VAL A 247 -3.63 -3.86 -0.25
CA VAL A 247 -3.25 -2.45 -0.26
C VAL A 247 -4.35 -1.63 0.42
N ALA A 248 -3.95 -0.60 1.14
CA ALA A 248 -4.85 0.28 1.86
C ALA A 248 -4.69 1.73 1.42
N THR A 249 -5.76 2.50 1.58
CA THR A 249 -5.82 3.95 1.33
C THR A 249 -6.90 4.56 2.21
N GLY A 250 -6.89 5.88 2.38
CA GLY A 250 -7.86 6.62 3.18
C GLY A 250 -7.28 7.18 4.48
N MET A 251 -7.84 6.81 5.64
CA MET A 251 -7.36 7.31 6.93
C MET A 251 -6.09 6.57 7.36
N GLY A 252 -4.94 7.05 6.91
CA GLY A 252 -3.65 6.42 7.14
C GLY A 252 -3.34 6.13 8.60
N GLU A 253 -3.73 7.02 9.52
CA GLU A 253 -3.55 6.85 10.94
C GLU A 253 -4.25 5.59 11.49
N GLU A 254 -5.47 5.28 11.01
CA GLU A 254 -6.20 4.10 11.45
C GLU A 254 -5.61 2.81 10.84
N VAL A 255 -5.16 2.89 9.59
CA VAL A 255 -4.49 1.77 8.93
C VAL A 255 -3.17 1.43 9.61
N VAL A 256 -2.38 2.45 10.00
CA VAL A 256 -1.12 2.24 10.74
C VAL A 256 -1.38 1.60 12.10
N LYS A 257 -2.38 2.07 12.87
CA LYS A 257 -2.70 1.53 14.19
C LYS A 257 -3.08 0.05 14.15
N THR A 258 -3.68 -0.41 13.07
CA THR A 258 -4.16 -1.79 12.91
C THR A 258 -3.20 -2.67 12.12
N VAL A 259 -2.15 -2.10 11.50
CA VAL A 259 -1.29 -2.81 10.54
C VAL A 259 -2.16 -3.50 9.47
N GLY A 260 -3.09 -2.72 8.88
CA GLY A 260 -4.30 -3.24 8.22
C GLY A 260 -4.05 -4.21 7.09
N SER A 261 -3.09 -3.93 6.19
CA SER A 261 -2.80 -4.82 5.05
C SER A 261 -2.19 -6.14 5.51
N PHE A 262 -1.31 -6.14 6.51
CA PHE A 262 -0.78 -7.37 7.10
C PHE A 262 -1.90 -8.20 7.75
N LEU A 263 -2.79 -7.55 8.51
CA LEU A 263 -3.90 -8.23 9.16
C LEU A 263 -4.80 -8.93 8.13
N ILE A 264 -5.13 -8.27 7.01
CA ILE A 264 -5.94 -8.87 5.94
C ILE A 264 -5.27 -10.13 5.39
N VAL A 265 -3.99 -10.07 5.06
CA VAL A 265 -3.26 -11.23 4.52
C VAL A 265 -3.16 -12.36 5.55
N GLU A 266 -3.00 -12.06 6.85
CA GLU A 266 -3.02 -13.07 7.89
C GLU A 266 -4.41 -13.68 8.10
N LEU A 267 -5.48 -12.92 7.96
CA LEU A 267 -6.84 -13.46 7.97
C LEU A 267 -7.09 -14.40 6.78
N MET A 268 -6.60 -14.03 5.58
CA MET A 268 -6.63 -14.91 4.39
C MET A 268 -5.81 -16.18 4.63
N ARG A 269 -4.63 -16.10 5.26
CA ARG A 269 -3.81 -17.26 5.65
C ARG A 269 -4.58 -18.22 6.56
N ASN A 270 -5.47 -17.70 7.40
CA ASN A 270 -6.33 -18.48 8.30
C ASN A 270 -7.66 -18.87 7.66
N GLY A 271 -7.79 -18.78 6.34
CA GLY A 271 -8.92 -19.30 5.56
C GLY A 271 -10.08 -18.34 5.36
N MET A 272 -9.94 -17.07 5.73
CA MET A 272 -10.94 -16.06 5.37
C MET A 272 -10.85 -15.71 3.87
N SER A 273 -11.98 -15.47 3.25
CA SER A 273 -12.06 -14.97 1.88
C SER A 273 -11.71 -13.48 1.83
N PRO A 274 -10.99 -13.00 0.80
CA PRO A 274 -10.75 -11.58 0.54
C PRO A 274 -12.05 -10.84 0.25
#